data_30cd32cad4bb5be2704cc3796f18fd9b
#
_entry.id   30cd32cad4bb5be2704cc3796f18fd9b
#
_cell.length_a   1.000
_cell.length_b   1.000
_cell.length_c   1.000
_cell.angle_alpha   90.00
_cell.angle_beta   90.00
_cell.angle_gamma   90.00
#
_symmetry.space_group_name_H-M   'P 1'
#
loop_
_entity.id
_entity.type
_entity.pdbx_description
1 polymer ?
#
loop_
_entity_poly.entity_id
_entity_poly.type
_entity_poly.pdbx_seq_one_letter_code
_entity_poly.pdbx_strand_id
1 'polypeptide(L)'
;FILAANALGAVAQVSKTYFVSKPGTLISMMTEDEANSITHLTLTGKINAEDFRHLRDEFPNLKVLDISNADIKMYTGKAGTYPNGKLCVYMPNFIPTYAFSNIVDGVTKGKATLEKIILSEKIKNIEDAAFKGCENLKICQIRKKTAPNLLPEALADSITAIFVPLG
;
A
#
# COMPACT_ATOMS: atom_id res chain seq x y z
N PHE A 1 -43.19 -16.20 2.68
CA PHE A 1 -41.77 -16.16 2.30
C PHE A 1 -41.30 -14.72 2.42
N ILE A 2 -40.56 -14.42 3.49
CA ILE A 2 -39.93 -13.10 3.67
C ILE A 2 -38.51 -13.25 3.12
N LEU A 3 -38.24 -12.60 1.96
CA LEU A 3 -36.87 -12.41 1.48
C LEU A 3 -36.19 -11.40 2.42
N ALA A 4 -35.29 -11.86 3.27
CA ALA A 4 -34.37 -10.98 3.96
C ALA A 4 -33.35 -10.48 2.92
N ALA A 5 -33.51 -9.25 2.44
CA ALA A 5 -32.48 -8.56 1.69
C ALA A 5 -31.32 -8.27 2.66
N ASN A 6 -30.24 -9.03 2.53
CA ASN A 6 -28.97 -8.67 3.15
C ASN A 6 -28.48 -7.39 2.46
N ALA A 7 -28.79 -6.24 3.04
CA ALA A 7 -28.08 -5.02 2.75
C ALA A 7 -26.64 -5.23 3.22
N LEU A 8 -25.71 -5.58 2.33
CA LEU A 8 -24.29 -5.36 2.57
C LEU A 8 -24.14 -3.85 2.80
N GLY A 9 -24.04 -3.45 4.06
CA GLY A 9 -23.81 -2.07 4.42
C GLY A 9 -22.51 -1.62 3.80
N ALA A 10 -22.58 -0.67 2.85
CA ALA A 10 -21.40 -0.02 2.32
C ALA A 10 -20.64 0.59 3.51
N VAL A 11 -19.40 0.17 3.72
CA VAL A 11 -18.54 0.77 4.74
C VAL A 11 -18.42 2.25 4.41
N ALA A 12 -18.82 3.11 5.33
CA ALA A 12 -18.77 4.56 5.14
C ALA A 12 -17.34 5.00 4.80
N GLN A 13 -17.19 5.94 3.87
CA GLN A 13 -15.88 6.48 3.53
C GLN A 13 -15.32 7.27 4.71
N VAL A 14 -14.17 6.84 5.21
CA VAL A 14 -13.37 7.55 6.24
C VAL A 14 -12.05 7.97 5.61
N SER A 15 -11.87 9.28 5.43
CA SER A 15 -10.68 9.86 4.80
C SER A 15 -9.81 10.56 5.82
N LYS A 16 -8.51 10.28 5.81
CA LYS A 16 -7.52 10.88 6.72
C LYS A 16 -6.26 11.30 5.95
N THR A 17 -5.59 12.31 6.47
CA THR A 17 -4.29 12.78 5.97
C THR A 17 -3.32 12.89 7.12
N TYR A 18 -2.13 12.29 6.98
CA TYR A 18 -1.05 12.38 7.97
C TYR A 18 0.25 12.88 7.34
N PHE A 19 0.94 13.72 8.09
CA PHE A 19 2.32 14.11 7.83
C PHE A 19 3.25 13.28 8.71
N VAL A 20 3.97 12.34 8.11
CA VAL A 20 4.92 11.47 8.83
C VAL A 20 6.29 12.16 8.85
N SER A 21 6.68 12.71 9.99
CA SER A 21 7.95 13.42 10.15
C SER A 21 9.15 12.47 10.23
N LYS A 22 8.97 11.31 10.87
CA LYS A 22 9.98 10.27 11.06
C LYS A 22 9.51 8.97 10.41
N PRO A 23 10.30 8.37 9.47
CA PRO A 23 9.94 7.10 8.85
C PRO A 23 9.76 5.98 9.90
N GLY A 24 8.79 5.10 9.68
CA GLY A 24 8.50 3.96 10.55
C GLY A 24 7.61 4.31 11.75
N THR A 25 7.01 5.51 11.79
CA THR A 25 6.20 5.93 12.94
C THR A 25 4.71 6.14 12.63
N LEU A 26 4.26 5.78 11.42
CA LEU A 26 2.86 6.01 11.02
C LEU A 26 1.86 5.45 12.03
N ILE A 27 2.02 4.20 12.42
CA ILE A 27 1.04 3.54 13.30
C ILE A 27 1.00 4.14 14.70
N SER A 28 2.09 4.73 15.18
CA SER A 28 2.13 5.39 16.48
C SER A 28 1.42 6.74 16.52
N MET A 29 0.95 7.24 15.36
CA MET A 29 0.25 8.51 15.24
C MET A 29 -1.26 8.40 15.45
N MET A 30 -1.79 7.19 15.62
CA MET A 30 -3.23 6.94 15.72
C MET A 30 -3.53 5.74 16.63
N THR A 31 -4.78 5.60 17.00
CA THR A 31 -5.27 4.42 17.72
C THR A 31 -5.57 3.28 16.75
N GLU A 32 -5.66 2.05 17.28
CA GLU A 32 -6.08 0.88 16.50
C GLU A 32 -7.47 1.06 15.89
N ASP A 33 -8.42 1.59 16.65
CA ASP A 33 -9.78 1.86 16.16
C ASP A 33 -9.77 2.87 15.00
N GLU A 34 -8.91 3.87 15.06
CA GLU A 34 -8.76 4.83 13.97
C GLU A 34 -8.16 4.17 12.73
N ALA A 35 -7.08 3.39 12.87
CA ALA A 35 -6.47 2.63 11.77
C ALA A 35 -7.49 1.67 11.12
N ASN A 36 -8.28 0.98 11.95
CA ASN A 36 -9.34 0.08 11.49
C ASN A 36 -10.46 0.80 10.73
N SER A 37 -10.74 2.06 11.04
CA SER A 37 -11.83 2.82 10.41
C SER A 37 -11.45 3.40 9.04
N ILE A 38 -10.15 3.65 8.78
CA ILE A 38 -9.66 4.38 7.60
C ILE A 38 -9.87 3.58 6.32
N THR A 39 -10.57 4.19 5.36
CA THR A 39 -10.74 3.66 4.00
C THR A 39 -9.92 4.41 2.95
N HIS A 40 -9.65 5.70 3.17
CA HIS A 40 -8.89 6.55 2.27
C HIS A 40 -7.80 7.27 3.06
N LEU A 41 -6.56 7.01 2.73
CA LEU A 41 -5.41 7.55 3.45
C LEU A 41 -4.49 8.32 2.51
N THR A 42 -4.19 9.56 2.89
CA THR A 42 -3.16 10.37 2.25
C THR A 42 -1.98 10.51 3.20
N LEU A 43 -0.78 10.14 2.74
CA LEU A 43 0.46 10.32 3.49
C LEU A 43 1.36 11.33 2.80
N THR A 44 1.95 12.19 3.62
CA THR A 44 2.98 13.14 3.23
C THR A 44 4.18 13.00 4.16
N GLY A 45 5.31 13.61 3.81
CA GLY A 45 6.52 13.53 4.63
C GLY A 45 7.36 12.28 4.31
N LYS A 46 7.83 11.56 5.33
CA LYS A 46 8.82 10.49 5.17
C LYS A 46 8.25 9.15 5.66
N ILE A 47 8.24 8.17 4.79
CA ILE A 47 7.81 6.79 5.11
C ILE A 47 8.92 5.79 4.75
N ASN A 48 8.84 4.57 5.24
CA ASN A 48 9.78 3.49 4.91
C ASN A 48 9.08 2.13 4.85
N ALA A 49 9.84 1.04 4.69
CA ALA A 49 9.29 -0.31 4.58
C ALA A 49 8.51 -0.78 5.83
N GLU A 50 8.79 -0.23 6.99
CA GLU A 50 8.04 -0.51 8.22
C GLU A 50 6.65 0.10 8.16
N ASP A 51 6.52 1.35 7.67
CA ASP A 51 5.21 1.98 7.45
C ASP A 51 4.39 1.20 6.41
N PHE A 52 5.01 0.68 5.34
CA PHE A 52 4.33 -0.17 4.37
C PHE A 52 3.82 -1.47 4.99
N ARG A 53 4.59 -2.09 5.90
CA ARG A 53 4.11 -3.27 6.63
C ARG A 53 2.88 -2.94 7.46
N HIS A 54 2.88 -1.83 8.18
CA HIS A 54 1.72 -1.37 8.94
C HIS A 54 0.51 -1.11 8.03
N LEU A 55 0.70 -0.42 6.90
CA LEU A 55 -0.36 -0.18 5.91
C LEU A 55 -0.99 -1.47 5.37
N ARG A 56 -0.17 -2.50 5.20
CA ARG A 56 -0.63 -3.83 4.77
C ARG A 56 -1.43 -4.53 5.86
N ASP A 57 -0.88 -4.58 7.08
CA ASP A 57 -1.32 -5.49 8.12
C ASP A 57 -2.36 -4.87 9.08
N GLU A 58 -2.29 -3.55 9.34
CA GLU A 58 -3.02 -2.88 10.40
C GLU A 58 -4.10 -1.89 9.91
N PHE A 59 -4.33 -1.79 8.61
CA PHE A 59 -5.41 -0.98 8.01
C PHE A 59 -6.40 -1.87 7.25
N PRO A 60 -7.23 -2.67 7.92
CA PRO A 60 -8.03 -3.72 7.28
C PRO A 60 -9.02 -3.20 6.26
N ASN A 61 -9.47 -1.95 6.36
CA ASN A 61 -10.46 -1.33 5.49
C ASN A 61 -9.87 -0.36 4.45
N LEU A 62 -8.54 -0.28 4.33
CA LEU A 62 -7.87 0.64 3.41
C LEU A 62 -8.16 0.28 1.95
N LYS A 63 -8.84 1.19 1.24
CA LYS A 63 -9.21 1.07 -0.16
C LYS A 63 -8.37 1.95 -1.07
N VAL A 64 -8.11 3.17 -0.64
CA VAL A 64 -7.37 4.16 -1.42
C VAL A 64 -6.18 4.67 -0.62
N LEU A 65 -4.99 4.57 -1.19
CA LEU A 65 -3.76 5.11 -0.62
C LEU A 65 -3.16 6.14 -1.56
N ASP A 66 -2.98 7.36 -1.08
CA ASP A 66 -2.24 8.42 -1.77
C ASP A 66 -0.92 8.71 -1.05
N ILE A 67 0.20 8.33 -1.70
CA ILE A 67 1.56 8.63 -1.26
C ILE A 67 2.30 9.50 -2.27
N SER A 68 1.54 10.24 -3.09
CA SER A 68 2.10 11.08 -4.17
C SER A 68 3.04 12.16 -3.66
N ASN A 69 2.87 12.61 -2.41
CA ASN A 69 3.70 13.62 -1.75
C ASN A 69 4.54 13.06 -0.59
N ALA A 70 4.72 11.73 -0.54
CA ALA A 70 5.58 11.09 0.44
C ALA A 70 6.96 10.76 -0.14
N ASP A 71 7.98 10.84 0.71
CA ASP A 71 9.35 10.39 0.42
C ASP A 71 9.58 9.01 1.03
N ILE A 72 9.83 8.01 0.22
CA ILE A 72 10.20 6.68 0.71
C ILE A 72 11.68 6.68 1.06
N LYS A 73 11.99 6.44 2.32
CA LYS A 73 13.35 6.42 2.88
C LYS A 73 13.90 5.00 2.92
N MET A 74 15.24 4.90 2.87
CA MET A 74 15.93 3.64 3.07
C MET A 74 15.60 3.06 4.46
N TYR A 75 15.45 1.74 4.52
CA TYR A 75 15.30 1.00 5.76
C TYR A 75 16.13 -0.28 5.72
N THR A 76 16.79 -0.60 6.82
CA THR A 76 17.47 -1.88 6.99
C THR A 76 17.02 -2.49 8.31
N GLY A 77 16.38 -3.63 8.24
CA GLY A 77 15.85 -4.26 9.44
C GLY A 77 14.94 -5.45 9.14
N LYS A 78 14.39 -5.99 10.23
CA LYS A 78 13.45 -7.13 10.20
C LYS A 78 11.98 -6.70 10.25
N ALA A 79 11.70 -5.45 10.61
CA ALA A 79 10.33 -4.94 10.75
C ALA A 79 9.74 -4.40 9.43
N GLY A 80 10.43 -4.59 8.30
CA GLY A 80 9.92 -4.23 6.98
C GLY A 80 8.93 -5.25 6.43
N THR A 81 8.67 -5.15 5.13
CA THR A 81 7.60 -5.89 4.44
C THR A 81 7.92 -7.34 4.11
N TYR A 82 9.20 -7.75 4.15
CA TYR A 82 9.57 -9.12 3.79
C TYR A 82 8.95 -10.14 4.76
N PRO A 83 8.33 -11.22 4.25
CA PRO A 83 7.67 -12.22 5.07
C PRO A 83 8.59 -12.83 6.14
N ASN A 84 8.00 -13.24 7.28
CA ASN A 84 8.69 -13.90 8.39
C ASN A 84 9.79 -13.04 9.07
N GLY A 85 9.72 -11.71 8.95
CA GLY A 85 10.67 -10.82 9.62
C GLY A 85 12.12 -11.04 9.22
N LYS A 86 12.38 -11.38 7.95
CA LYS A 86 13.74 -11.51 7.43
C LYS A 86 14.43 -10.16 7.39
N LEU A 87 15.71 -10.15 7.77
CA LEU A 87 16.55 -8.96 7.64
C LEU A 87 16.73 -8.60 6.16
N CYS A 88 16.29 -7.41 5.80
CA CYS A 88 16.38 -6.89 4.44
C CYS A 88 16.85 -5.44 4.41
N VAL A 89 17.44 -5.05 3.28
CA VAL A 89 17.75 -3.66 2.93
C VAL A 89 16.70 -3.21 1.92
N TYR A 90 15.99 -2.13 2.21
CA TYR A 90 14.97 -1.53 1.37
C TYR A 90 15.48 -0.19 0.85
N MET A 91 15.53 -0.05 -0.47
CA MET A 91 16.12 1.12 -1.11
C MET A 91 15.15 2.32 -1.09
N PRO A 92 15.68 3.55 -1.07
CA PRO A 92 14.83 4.74 -1.08
C PRO A 92 14.15 4.93 -2.44
N ASN A 93 12.92 5.44 -2.42
CA ASN A 93 12.07 5.65 -3.60
C ASN A 93 11.71 4.35 -4.36
N PHE A 94 11.72 3.22 -3.66
CA PHE A 94 11.22 1.95 -4.16
C PHE A 94 9.94 1.58 -3.41
N ILE A 95 8.93 1.09 -4.11
CA ILE A 95 7.84 0.37 -3.45
C ILE A 95 8.44 -0.98 -3.03
N PRO A 96 8.48 -1.28 -1.74
CA PRO A 96 9.22 -2.43 -1.24
C PRO A 96 8.63 -3.76 -1.71
N THR A 97 9.47 -4.79 -1.78
CA THR A 97 9.02 -6.16 -2.00
C THR A 97 7.96 -6.53 -0.96
N TYR A 98 6.90 -7.23 -1.38
CA TYR A 98 5.76 -7.58 -0.53
C TYR A 98 5.09 -6.38 0.18
N ALA A 99 5.10 -5.19 -0.42
CA ALA A 99 4.52 -3.98 0.20
C ALA A 99 3.06 -4.18 0.64
N PHE A 100 2.25 -4.80 -0.21
CA PHE A 100 0.83 -5.09 0.03
C PHE A 100 0.48 -6.56 -0.16
N SER A 101 1.48 -7.43 -0.11
CA SER A 101 1.32 -8.88 -0.17
C SER A 101 2.01 -9.55 1.01
N ASN A 102 1.61 -10.77 1.32
CA ASN A 102 2.28 -11.60 2.32
C ASN A 102 2.18 -13.07 1.91
N ILE A 103 3.00 -13.94 2.50
CA ILE A 103 2.92 -15.38 2.32
C ILE A 103 2.11 -15.96 3.48
N VAL A 104 0.97 -16.55 3.14
CA VAL A 104 0.08 -17.23 4.08
C VAL A 104 -0.09 -18.68 3.61
N ASP A 105 0.29 -19.63 4.42
CA ASP A 105 0.23 -21.06 4.09
C ASP A 105 0.94 -21.42 2.76
N GLY A 106 2.09 -20.78 2.53
CA GLY A 106 2.90 -20.99 1.32
C GLY A 106 2.35 -20.32 0.05
N VAL A 107 1.25 -19.56 0.15
CA VAL A 107 0.63 -18.85 -0.97
C VAL A 107 0.77 -17.34 -0.77
N THR A 108 1.14 -16.62 -1.85
CA THR A 108 1.15 -15.16 -1.81
C THR A 108 -0.29 -14.63 -1.83
N LYS A 109 -0.67 -13.91 -0.79
CA LYS A 109 -1.97 -13.22 -0.68
C LYS A 109 -1.74 -11.73 -0.59
N GLY A 110 -2.45 -10.97 -1.40
CA GLY A 110 -2.41 -9.52 -1.40
C GLY A 110 -3.50 -8.91 -0.52
N LYS A 111 -3.38 -7.60 -0.29
CA LYS A 111 -4.38 -6.80 0.42
C LYS A 111 -5.64 -6.66 -0.43
N ALA A 112 -6.64 -7.48 -0.14
CA ALA A 112 -7.88 -7.56 -0.91
C ALA A 112 -8.72 -6.28 -0.87
N THR A 113 -8.57 -5.44 0.16
CA THR A 113 -9.33 -4.19 0.28
C THR A 113 -8.78 -3.05 -0.57
N LEU A 114 -7.51 -3.11 -1.00
CA LEU A 114 -6.86 -2.03 -1.74
C LEU A 114 -7.41 -1.98 -3.18
N GLU A 115 -8.01 -0.84 -3.55
CA GLU A 115 -8.65 -0.60 -4.84
C GLU A 115 -7.84 0.37 -5.72
N LYS A 116 -7.16 1.34 -5.09
CA LYS A 116 -6.39 2.38 -5.78
C LYS A 116 -5.15 2.78 -5.00
N ILE A 117 -4.05 2.99 -5.71
CA ILE A 117 -2.85 3.62 -5.18
C ILE A 117 -2.38 4.77 -6.06
N ILE A 118 -1.93 5.88 -5.43
CA ILE A 118 -1.34 7.03 -6.10
C ILE A 118 0.09 7.18 -5.62
N LEU A 119 1.03 7.00 -6.53
CA LEU A 119 2.47 6.97 -6.26
C LEU A 119 3.13 8.32 -6.58
N SER A 120 4.22 8.61 -5.86
CA SER A 120 5.05 9.78 -6.08
C SER A 120 5.81 9.70 -7.41
N GLU A 121 6.07 10.86 -8.01
CA GLU A 121 6.96 11.00 -9.17
C GLU A 121 8.40 10.51 -8.92
N LYS A 122 8.80 10.43 -7.63
CA LYS A 122 10.14 9.99 -7.21
C LYS A 122 10.33 8.48 -7.28
N ILE A 123 9.25 7.70 -7.45
CA ILE A 123 9.35 6.23 -7.48
C ILE A 123 10.23 5.78 -8.65
N LYS A 124 11.23 4.97 -8.33
CA LYS A 124 12.17 4.40 -9.30
C LYS A 124 11.82 2.97 -9.68
N ASN A 125 11.47 2.16 -8.66
CA ASN A 125 11.15 0.75 -8.83
C ASN A 125 9.88 0.39 -8.06
N ILE A 126 9.14 -0.59 -8.58
CA ILE A 126 8.16 -1.39 -7.84
C ILE A 126 8.76 -2.79 -7.75
N GLU A 127 9.07 -3.20 -6.50
CA GLU A 127 9.80 -4.41 -6.24
C GLU A 127 8.91 -5.66 -6.37
N ASP A 128 9.56 -6.83 -6.35
CA ASP A 128 8.92 -8.12 -6.52
C ASP A 128 7.75 -8.34 -5.54
N ALA A 129 6.67 -8.90 -6.04
CA ALA A 129 5.44 -9.19 -5.30
C ALA A 129 4.85 -7.99 -4.50
N ALA A 130 5.21 -6.73 -4.84
CA ALA A 130 4.73 -5.55 -4.10
C ALA A 130 3.20 -5.49 -4.01
N PHE A 131 2.50 -5.85 -5.09
CA PHE A 131 1.03 -5.87 -5.18
C PHE A 131 0.45 -7.22 -5.62
N LYS A 132 1.27 -8.28 -5.64
CA LYS A 132 0.81 -9.60 -6.05
C LYS A 132 -0.39 -10.06 -5.20
N GLY A 133 -1.45 -10.54 -5.83
CA GLY A 133 -2.66 -11.00 -5.15
C GLY A 133 -3.56 -9.89 -4.56
N CYS A 134 -3.30 -8.60 -4.86
CA CYS A 134 -4.21 -7.51 -4.53
C CYS A 134 -5.39 -7.51 -5.52
N GLU A 135 -6.35 -8.41 -5.36
CA GLU A 135 -7.38 -8.75 -6.35
C GLU A 135 -8.31 -7.59 -6.72
N ASN A 136 -8.49 -6.62 -5.82
CA ASN A 136 -9.33 -5.46 -6.07
C ASN A 136 -8.56 -4.21 -6.49
N LEU A 137 -7.23 -4.26 -6.57
CA LEU A 137 -6.42 -3.13 -7.03
C LEU A 137 -6.60 -2.93 -8.54
N LYS A 138 -7.38 -1.94 -8.93
CA LYS A 138 -7.69 -1.62 -10.33
C LYS A 138 -6.85 -0.46 -10.87
N ILE A 139 -6.47 0.47 -10.01
CA ILE A 139 -5.84 1.73 -10.41
C ILE A 139 -4.50 1.89 -9.70
N CYS A 140 -3.43 1.92 -10.49
CA CYS A 140 -2.11 2.35 -10.05
C CYS A 140 -1.77 3.67 -10.77
N GLN A 141 -1.92 4.79 -10.08
CA GLN A 141 -1.61 6.11 -10.65
C GLN A 141 -0.18 6.51 -10.27
N ILE A 142 0.61 6.87 -11.26
CA ILE A 142 2.00 7.30 -11.06
C ILE A 142 2.13 8.73 -11.57
N ARG A 143 2.55 9.66 -10.70
CA ARG A 143 2.76 11.07 -11.06
C ARG A 143 4.14 11.30 -11.67
N LYS A 144 4.51 10.51 -12.69
CA LYS A 144 5.81 10.59 -13.34
C LYS A 144 5.66 10.43 -14.85
N LYS A 145 6.43 11.19 -15.64
CA LYS A 145 6.41 11.11 -17.12
C LYS A 145 6.90 9.76 -17.67
N THR A 146 7.76 9.08 -16.93
CA THR A 146 8.30 7.75 -17.28
C THR A 146 7.86 6.73 -16.27
N ALA A 147 7.44 5.55 -16.71
CA ALA A 147 7.11 4.46 -15.80
C ALA A 147 8.32 4.07 -14.92
N PRO A 148 8.11 3.67 -13.67
CA PRO A 148 9.15 3.05 -12.85
C PRO A 148 9.53 1.67 -13.42
N ASN A 149 10.69 1.16 -13.03
CA ASN A 149 11.03 -0.22 -13.32
C ASN A 149 10.09 -1.16 -12.52
N LEU A 150 9.59 -2.19 -13.18
CA LEU A 150 8.76 -3.21 -12.55
C LEU A 150 9.59 -4.50 -12.45
N LEU A 151 9.73 -5.03 -11.24
CA LEU A 151 10.30 -6.35 -11.03
C LEU A 151 9.25 -7.45 -11.34
N PRO A 152 9.68 -8.70 -11.54
CA PRO A 152 8.75 -9.79 -11.74
C PRO A 152 7.65 -9.81 -10.67
N GLU A 153 6.42 -10.10 -11.09
CA GLU A 153 5.26 -10.17 -10.18
C GLU A 153 4.97 -8.91 -9.33
N ALA A 154 5.58 -7.75 -9.68
CA ALA A 154 5.44 -6.51 -8.92
C ALA A 154 3.99 -6.01 -8.84
N LEU A 155 3.20 -6.23 -9.89
CA LEU A 155 1.83 -5.73 -10.01
C LEU A 155 0.81 -6.85 -9.81
N ALA A 156 -0.39 -6.45 -9.40
CA ALA A 156 -1.55 -7.33 -9.37
C ALA A 156 -2.09 -7.57 -10.79
N ASP A 157 -2.53 -8.78 -11.10
CA ASP A 157 -3.17 -9.12 -12.38
C ASP A 157 -4.49 -8.34 -12.61
N SER A 158 -5.08 -7.84 -11.54
CA SER A 158 -6.32 -7.07 -11.54
C SER A 158 -6.18 -5.62 -12.00
N ILE A 159 -4.95 -5.10 -12.16
CA ILE A 159 -4.74 -3.71 -12.56
C ILE A 159 -5.21 -3.50 -13.99
N THR A 160 -6.22 -2.63 -14.15
CA THR A 160 -6.81 -2.30 -15.44
C THR A 160 -6.35 -0.94 -15.98
N ALA A 161 -5.79 -0.09 -15.11
CA ALA A 161 -5.35 1.24 -15.49
C ALA A 161 -4.08 1.66 -14.75
N ILE A 162 -3.05 2.02 -15.51
CA ILE A 162 -1.85 2.70 -15.02
C ILE A 162 -1.87 4.11 -15.64
N PHE A 163 -2.08 5.12 -14.80
CA PHE A 163 -2.09 6.51 -15.25
C PHE A 163 -0.71 7.13 -15.05
N VAL A 164 -0.07 7.46 -16.16
CA VAL A 164 1.14 8.29 -16.20
C VAL A 164 0.71 9.65 -16.72
N PRO A 165 1.09 10.78 -16.10
CA PRO A 165 0.76 12.09 -16.61
C PRO A 165 1.31 12.26 -18.02
N LEU A 166 0.46 12.72 -18.93
CA LEU A 166 0.92 13.21 -20.23
C LEU A 166 1.79 14.44 -20.01
N GLY A 167 2.96 14.47 -20.64
CA GLY A 167 3.91 15.58 -20.55
C GLY A 167 3.42 16.86 -21.23
#